data_f60e241a2be305a7777ea2d75974814e
#
_entry.id   f60e241a2be305a7777ea2d75974814e
#
_cell.length_a   1.000
_cell.length_b   1.000
_cell.length_c   1.000
_cell.angle_alpha   90.00
_cell.angle_beta   90.00
_cell.angle_gamma   90.00
#
_symmetry.space_group_name_H-M   'P 1'
#
loop_
_entity.id
_entity.type
_entity.pdbx_description
1 polymer ?
#
loop_
_entity_poly.entity_id
_entity_poly.type
_entity_poly.pdbx_seq_one_letter_code
_entity_poly.pdbx_strand_id
1 'polypeptide(L)'
;KNDATQAISCYIPFSLTADEPTEMAVSFYVGKVRYDYAVIYNRSSILKEELYYYPKGNKSLFYERTFVGDGVQAEVKFGASLRLQVKTQDSIRENTLNNHSVLSVCIKNTFKEDIKPFTALHSYLMTRFHDVDGTADGAKGIVEIMKEAYSDKTKRRFFEQMLEKADLNIVGFRPVVEDRIVPVAYREHIKNESIPDNIKEEL
;
A
#
# COMPACT_ATOMS: atom_id res chain seq x y z
N LYS A 1 4.33 -17.79 9.56
CA LYS A 1 4.39 -17.65 11.03
C LYS A 1 4.49 -16.18 11.32
N ASN A 2 3.56 -15.62 12.09
CA ASN A 2 3.63 -14.21 12.49
C ASN A 2 4.78 -14.09 13.50
N ASP A 3 5.72 -13.19 13.25
CA ASP A 3 6.89 -12.96 14.10
C ASP A 3 6.90 -11.49 14.54
N ALA A 4 6.65 -11.27 15.83
CA ALA A 4 6.63 -9.95 16.45
C ALA A 4 8.01 -9.26 16.50
N THR A 5 9.08 -10.03 16.28
CA THR A 5 10.46 -9.51 16.30
C THR A 5 10.95 -9.05 14.93
N GLN A 6 10.19 -9.35 13.88
CA GLN A 6 10.55 -8.97 12.52
C GLN A 6 10.43 -7.45 12.33
N ALA A 7 11.49 -6.84 11.80
CA ALA A 7 11.48 -5.42 11.46
C ALA A 7 10.46 -5.13 10.34
N ILE A 8 9.89 -3.92 10.37
CA ILE A 8 9.02 -3.42 9.29
C ILE A 8 9.89 -3.11 8.09
N SER A 9 9.76 -3.89 7.02
CA SER A 9 10.65 -3.86 5.84
C SER A 9 10.61 -2.53 5.06
N CYS A 10 9.49 -1.82 5.11
CA CYS A 10 9.32 -0.52 4.45
C CYS A 10 9.75 0.68 5.31
N TYR A 11 10.38 0.44 6.48
CA TYR A 11 10.85 1.54 7.31
C TYR A 11 12.13 2.15 6.75
N ILE A 12 11.99 3.31 6.12
CA ILE A 12 13.09 4.13 5.60
C ILE A 12 12.91 5.52 6.20
N PRO A 13 13.54 5.80 7.36
CA PRO A 13 13.40 7.09 8.03
C PRO A 13 14.08 8.21 7.24
N PHE A 14 13.57 9.43 7.41
CA PHE A 14 14.23 10.60 6.87
C PHE A 14 15.59 10.79 7.56
N SER A 15 16.66 10.98 6.80
CA SER A 15 18.04 10.94 7.29
C SER A 15 18.37 12.00 8.34
N LEU A 16 17.67 13.14 8.35
CA LEU A 16 17.87 14.21 9.33
C LEU A 16 17.11 13.98 10.64
N THR A 17 16.13 13.06 10.66
CA THR A 17 15.32 12.70 11.84
C THR A 17 15.21 11.18 11.95
N ALA A 18 16.33 10.48 11.80
CA ALA A 18 16.36 9.01 11.72
C ALA A 18 15.84 8.31 13.00
N ASP A 19 15.87 8.99 14.15
CA ASP A 19 15.38 8.49 15.42
C ASP A 19 13.88 8.77 15.65
N GLU A 20 13.25 9.57 14.79
CA GLU A 20 11.83 9.88 14.89
C GLU A 20 10.97 8.84 14.15
N PRO A 21 9.76 8.57 14.63
CA PRO A 21 8.81 7.71 13.92
C PRO A 21 8.45 8.29 12.55
N THR A 22 8.17 7.42 11.60
CA THR A 22 7.60 7.80 10.31
C THR A 22 6.09 7.97 10.45
N GLU A 23 5.56 9.08 9.97
CA GLU A 23 4.12 9.35 9.91
C GLU A 23 3.66 9.37 8.45
N MET A 24 2.59 8.65 8.15
CA MET A 24 1.96 8.63 6.82
C MET A 24 0.46 8.79 6.97
N ALA A 25 -0.14 9.58 6.09
CA ALA A 25 -1.58 9.73 6.02
C ALA A 25 -2.05 9.81 4.57
N VAL A 26 -3.22 9.22 4.30
CA VAL A 26 -3.85 9.26 2.98
C VAL A 26 -5.36 9.35 3.11
N SER A 27 -5.97 10.20 2.27
CA SER A 27 -7.42 10.24 2.08
C SER A 27 -7.76 9.70 0.70
N PHE A 28 -8.72 8.79 0.63
CA PHE A 28 -9.14 8.17 -0.62
C PHE A 28 -10.63 7.84 -0.62
N TYR A 29 -11.16 7.47 -1.79
CA TYR A 29 -12.56 7.12 -1.94
C TYR A 29 -12.70 5.67 -2.42
N VAL A 30 -13.58 4.91 -1.75
CA VAL A 30 -14.05 3.61 -2.24
C VAL A 30 -15.52 3.78 -2.64
N GLY A 31 -15.77 3.79 -3.93
CA GLY A 31 -17.07 4.22 -4.46
C GLY A 31 -17.35 5.69 -4.10
N LYS A 32 -18.42 5.92 -3.34
CA LYS A 32 -18.82 7.27 -2.89
C LYS A 32 -18.44 7.57 -1.44
N VAL A 33 -17.77 6.66 -0.76
CA VAL A 33 -17.39 6.78 0.63
C VAL A 33 -15.94 7.21 0.74
N ARG A 34 -15.69 8.33 1.42
CA ARG A 34 -14.35 8.79 1.76
C ARG A 34 -13.80 7.98 2.93
N TYR A 35 -12.51 7.70 2.89
CA TYR A 35 -11.71 7.10 3.96
C TYR A 35 -10.50 7.98 4.25
N ASP A 36 -10.17 8.12 5.52
CA ASP A 36 -8.94 8.77 5.99
C ASP A 36 -8.15 7.73 6.80
N TYR A 37 -7.00 7.35 6.29
CA TYR A 37 -6.06 6.43 6.92
C TYR A 37 -4.83 7.17 7.39
N ALA A 38 -4.37 6.89 8.61
CA ALA A 38 -3.13 7.41 9.15
C ALA A 38 -2.38 6.31 9.92
N VAL A 39 -1.06 6.31 9.81
CA VAL A 39 -0.19 5.37 10.50
C VAL A 39 1.08 6.06 10.97
N ILE A 40 1.49 5.75 12.20
CA ILE A 40 2.75 6.17 12.80
C ILE A 40 3.52 4.90 13.17
N TYR A 41 4.73 4.76 12.68
CA TYR A 41 5.53 3.56 12.91
C TYR A 41 7.02 3.85 12.98
N ASN A 42 7.75 2.94 13.61
CA ASN A 42 9.20 2.91 13.62
C ASN A 42 9.70 1.57 13.02
N ARG A 43 10.96 1.27 13.19
CA ARG A 43 11.58 0.05 12.64
C ARG A 43 10.93 -1.25 13.13
N SER A 44 10.44 -1.28 14.37
CA SER A 44 9.97 -2.52 15.02
C SER A 44 8.47 -2.56 15.26
N SER A 45 7.80 -1.41 15.28
CA SER A 45 6.41 -1.34 15.74
C SER A 45 5.63 -0.27 15.00
N ILE A 46 4.36 -0.57 14.78
CA ILE A 46 3.37 0.44 14.44
C ILE A 46 2.91 1.05 15.77
N LEU A 47 3.19 2.31 15.99
CA LEU A 47 2.88 3.01 17.23
C LEU A 47 1.40 3.38 17.30
N LYS A 48 0.86 3.86 16.18
CA LYS A 48 -0.54 4.22 16.03
C LYS A 48 -1.02 3.91 14.61
N GLU A 49 -2.25 3.45 14.48
CA GLU A 49 -2.90 3.28 13.19
C GLU A 49 -4.38 3.64 13.34
N GLU A 50 -4.89 4.48 12.46
CA GLU A 50 -6.27 4.96 12.48
C GLU A 50 -6.88 4.86 11.11
N LEU A 51 -8.12 4.39 11.05
CA LEU A 51 -8.95 4.44 9.87
C LEU A 51 -10.30 5.02 10.22
N TYR A 52 -10.64 6.11 9.57
CA TYR A 52 -11.96 6.73 9.62
C TYR A 52 -12.64 6.61 8.26
N TYR A 53 -13.96 6.67 8.24
CA TYR A 53 -14.74 6.70 7.02
C TYR A 53 -15.96 7.62 7.15
N TYR A 54 -16.57 7.97 6.02
CA TYR A 54 -17.63 8.97 5.96
C TYR A 54 -18.86 8.42 5.21
N PRO A 55 -19.59 7.43 5.77
CA PRO A 55 -20.65 6.72 5.05
C PRO A 55 -21.85 7.61 4.70
N LYS A 56 -22.07 8.70 5.45
CA LYS A 56 -23.14 9.69 5.24
C LYS A 56 -22.61 11.13 5.36
N GLY A 57 -21.35 11.35 5.01
CA GLY A 57 -20.67 12.63 5.16
C GLY A 57 -20.13 12.92 6.56
N ASN A 58 -20.53 12.16 7.59
CA ASN A 58 -20.06 12.33 8.96
C ASN A 58 -18.87 11.39 9.25
N LYS A 59 -17.85 11.93 9.92
CA LYS A 59 -16.68 11.16 10.35
C LYS A 59 -17.10 10.06 11.33
N SER A 60 -16.77 8.82 11.01
CA SER A 60 -17.04 7.64 11.83
C SER A 60 -15.75 6.83 11.97
N LEU A 61 -15.49 6.33 13.16
CA LEU A 61 -14.36 5.43 13.39
C LEU A 61 -14.61 4.11 12.65
N PHE A 62 -13.62 3.65 11.88
CA PHE A 62 -13.57 2.32 11.34
C PHE A 62 -12.80 1.42 12.33
N TYR A 63 -11.54 1.76 12.61
CA TYR A 63 -10.76 1.22 13.73
C TYR A 63 -9.67 2.19 14.17
N GLU A 64 -9.21 2.03 15.38
CA GLU A 64 -8.03 2.65 15.96
C GLU A 64 -7.17 1.57 16.60
N ARG A 65 -5.87 1.64 16.40
CA ARG A 65 -4.88 0.76 16.98
C ARG A 65 -3.81 1.59 17.66
N THR A 66 -3.43 1.18 18.88
CA THR A 66 -2.39 1.84 19.67
C THR A 66 -1.38 0.81 20.17
N PHE A 67 -0.10 1.15 20.11
CA PHE A 67 0.97 0.35 20.70
C PHE A 67 0.90 0.43 22.24
N VAL A 68 0.99 -0.72 22.90
CA VAL A 68 1.04 -0.81 24.35
C VAL A 68 2.43 -1.27 24.75
N GLY A 69 3.27 -0.35 25.14
CA GLY A 69 4.73 -0.34 25.35
C GLY A 69 5.47 -1.64 25.68
N ASP A 70 4.92 -2.52 26.54
CA ASP A 70 5.61 -3.74 26.98
C ASP A 70 5.02 -5.02 26.37
N GLY A 71 4.02 -4.87 25.49
CA GLY A 71 3.27 -6.00 24.93
C GLY A 71 3.73 -6.40 23.53
N VAL A 72 3.50 -7.66 23.20
CA VAL A 72 3.63 -8.17 21.82
C VAL A 72 2.43 -7.78 20.98
N GLN A 73 1.28 -7.54 21.62
CA GLN A 73 0.00 -7.23 20.99
C GLN A 73 -0.32 -5.74 21.08
N ALA A 74 -1.10 -5.26 20.12
CA ALA A 74 -1.61 -3.90 20.11
C ALA A 74 -3.02 -3.81 20.69
N GLU A 75 -3.38 -2.68 21.29
CA GLU A 75 -4.76 -2.38 21.62
C GLU A 75 -5.52 -1.97 20.36
N VAL A 76 -6.64 -2.64 20.07
CA VAL A 76 -7.48 -2.35 18.89
C VAL A 76 -8.90 -2.04 19.31
N LYS A 77 -9.40 -0.87 18.89
CA LYS A 77 -10.78 -0.40 19.05
C LYS A 77 -11.48 -0.36 17.71
N PHE A 78 -12.68 -0.89 17.63
CA PHE A 78 -13.51 -0.85 16.43
C PHE A 78 -14.66 0.13 16.55
N GLY A 79 -15.01 0.78 15.45
CA GLY A 79 -16.17 1.63 15.38
C GLY A 79 -17.47 0.84 15.51
N ALA A 80 -18.40 1.32 16.31
CA ALA A 80 -19.68 0.64 16.59
C ALA A 80 -20.51 0.39 15.30
N SER A 81 -20.33 1.21 14.30
CA SER A 81 -21.03 1.09 13.00
C SER A 81 -20.60 -0.12 12.16
N LEU A 82 -19.44 -0.74 12.44
CA LEU A 82 -18.98 -1.95 11.74
C LEU A 82 -19.78 -3.20 12.12
N ARG A 83 -20.42 -3.21 13.29
CA ARG A 83 -21.23 -4.34 13.81
C ARG A 83 -20.49 -5.68 13.79
N LEU A 84 -19.19 -5.66 14.05
CA LEU A 84 -18.39 -6.89 14.15
C LEU A 84 -18.83 -7.72 15.35
N GLN A 85 -18.93 -9.02 15.18
CA GLN A 85 -19.16 -9.94 16.29
C GLN A 85 -18.01 -9.88 17.30
N VAL A 86 -18.29 -10.03 18.58
CA VAL A 86 -17.29 -9.97 19.66
C VAL A 86 -16.15 -10.96 19.41
N LYS A 87 -16.48 -12.20 19.03
CA LYS A 87 -15.49 -13.23 18.70
C LYS A 87 -14.55 -12.81 17.58
N THR A 88 -15.05 -12.11 16.56
CA THR A 88 -14.25 -11.58 15.44
C THR A 88 -13.34 -10.46 15.93
N GLN A 89 -13.85 -9.54 16.75
CA GLN A 89 -13.05 -8.47 17.34
C GLN A 89 -11.90 -9.03 18.19
N ASP A 90 -12.18 -10.01 19.05
CA ASP A 90 -11.18 -10.62 19.91
C ASP A 90 -10.12 -11.36 19.10
N SER A 91 -10.53 -12.12 18.09
CA SER A 91 -9.59 -12.78 17.18
C SER A 91 -8.67 -11.79 16.44
N ILE A 92 -9.19 -10.63 16.01
CA ILE A 92 -8.36 -9.60 15.38
C ILE A 92 -7.38 -9.03 16.41
N ARG A 93 -7.83 -8.70 17.63
CA ARG A 93 -6.98 -8.18 18.71
C ARG A 93 -5.84 -9.15 19.06
N GLU A 94 -6.14 -10.43 19.23
CA GLU A 94 -5.16 -11.47 19.57
C GLU A 94 -4.10 -11.67 18.49
N ASN A 95 -4.45 -11.44 17.23
CA ASN A 95 -3.55 -11.62 16.10
C ASN A 95 -2.87 -10.33 15.62
N THR A 96 -3.23 -9.18 16.17
CA THR A 96 -2.61 -7.88 15.82
C THR A 96 -1.35 -7.67 16.66
N LEU A 97 -0.23 -8.15 16.15
CA LEU A 97 1.07 -7.96 16.78
C LEU A 97 1.54 -6.50 16.62
N ASN A 98 2.55 -6.12 17.40
CA ASN A 98 3.12 -4.77 17.40
C ASN A 98 3.60 -4.29 16.01
N ASN A 99 4.04 -5.18 15.15
CA ASN A 99 4.54 -4.89 13.79
C ASN A 99 3.54 -5.21 12.67
N HIS A 100 2.26 -5.54 12.99
CA HIS A 100 1.22 -5.83 12.00
C HIS A 100 0.14 -4.75 11.98
N SER A 101 -0.30 -4.35 10.78
CA SER A 101 -1.48 -3.49 10.64
C SER A 101 -2.77 -4.29 10.86
N VAL A 102 -3.79 -3.65 11.42
CA VAL A 102 -5.13 -4.26 11.59
C VAL A 102 -5.67 -4.74 10.25
N LEU A 103 -5.50 -3.95 9.20
CA LEU A 103 -5.98 -4.29 7.87
C LEU A 103 -5.37 -5.59 7.34
N SER A 104 -4.05 -5.78 7.52
CA SER A 104 -3.37 -7.01 7.10
C SER A 104 -3.82 -8.23 7.90
N VAL A 105 -4.10 -8.06 9.20
CA VAL A 105 -4.60 -9.14 10.07
C VAL A 105 -6.02 -9.55 9.69
N CYS A 106 -6.91 -8.58 9.41
CA CYS A 106 -8.27 -8.86 8.99
C CYS A 106 -8.34 -9.73 7.72
N ILE A 107 -7.41 -9.55 6.79
CA ILE A 107 -7.40 -10.29 5.52
C ILE A 107 -6.91 -11.73 5.70
N LYS A 108 -5.96 -11.93 6.60
CA LYS A 108 -5.43 -13.28 6.89
C LYS A 108 -6.40 -14.15 7.70
N ASN A 109 -7.36 -13.52 8.38
CA ASN A 109 -8.33 -14.24 9.22
C ASN A 109 -9.49 -14.84 8.40
N THR A 110 -9.88 -16.06 8.78
CA THR A 110 -10.87 -16.91 8.07
C THR A 110 -12.34 -16.51 8.25
N PHE A 111 -12.65 -15.46 9.01
CA PHE A 111 -14.03 -15.02 9.27
C PHE A 111 -14.58 -14.16 8.12
N LYS A 112 -14.81 -14.80 6.95
CA LYS A 112 -15.08 -14.13 5.67
C LYS A 112 -16.31 -13.20 5.64
N GLU A 113 -17.34 -13.47 6.44
CA GLU A 113 -18.59 -12.68 6.34
C GLU A 113 -18.56 -11.40 7.16
N ASP A 114 -18.07 -11.45 8.39
CA ASP A 114 -18.03 -10.30 9.29
C ASP A 114 -16.99 -9.26 8.86
N ILE A 115 -15.93 -9.69 8.16
CA ILE A 115 -14.84 -8.83 7.71
C ILE A 115 -15.02 -8.29 6.28
N LYS A 116 -16.20 -8.45 5.65
CA LYS A 116 -16.48 -7.93 4.30
C LYS A 116 -16.06 -6.46 4.10
N PRO A 117 -16.32 -5.54 5.06
CA PRO A 117 -15.87 -4.17 4.89
C PRO A 117 -14.34 -4.02 4.76
N PHE A 118 -13.58 -4.82 5.53
CA PHE A 118 -12.12 -4.84 5.45
C PHE A 118 -11.62 -5.45 4.16
N THR A 119 -12.23 -6.54 3.72
CA THR A 119 -11.88 -7.22 2.48
C THR A 119 -12.11 -6.33 1.26
N ALA A 120 -13.24 -5.63 1.20
CA ALA A 120 -13.54 -4.71 0.12
C ALA A 120 -12.54 -3.54 0.08
N LEU A 121 -12.21 -2.98 1.25
CA LEU A 121 -11.23 -1.92 1.38
C LEU A 121 -9.83 -2.37 0.94
N HIS A 122 -9.39 -3.55 1.40
CA HIS A 122 -8.10 -4.10 1.01
C HIS A 122 -8.02 -4.38 -0.48
N SER A 123 -9.03 -5.04 -1.06
CA SER A 123 -9.07 -5.28 -2.50
C SER A 123 -8.96 -3.99 -3.30
N TYR A 124 -9.64 -2.93 -2.85
CA TYR A 124 -9.52 -1.61 -3.47
C TYR A 124 -8.09 -1.07 -3.38
N LEU A 125 -7.47 -1.11 -2.19
CA LEU A 125 -6.11 -0.63 -2.00
C LEU A 125 -5.11 -1.43 -2.85
N MET A 126 -5.20 -2.75 -2.86
CA MET A 126 -4.32 -3.62 -3.66
C MET A 126 -4.46 -3.42 -5.18
N THR A 127 -5.62 -2.97 -5.66
CA THR A 127 -5.83 -2.70 -7.09
C THR A 127 -5.51 -1.26 -7.49
N ARG A 128 -5.35 -0.34 -6.55
CA ARG A 128 -5.16 1.10 -6.83
C ARG A 128 -3.82 1.64 -6.38
N PHE A 129 -3.22 1.01 -5.37
CA PHE A 129 -1.89 1.37 -4.91
C PHE A 129 -0.93 0.30 -5.44
N HIS A 130 -0.15 0.66 -6.45
CA HIS A 130 0.94 -0.16 -6.94
C HIS A 130 2.22 0.26 -6.22
N ASP A 131 2.92 -0.70 -5.70
CA ASP A 131 4.25 -0.46 -5.14
C ASP A 131 5.21 -0.17 -6.29
N VAL A 132 5.83 1.00 -6.24
CA VAL A 132 6.88 1.40 -7.18
C VAL A 132 8.21 1.05 -6.53
N ASP A 133 8.47 -0.23 -6.39
CA ASP A 133 9.64 -0.75 -5.68
C ASP A 133 10.94 -0.79 -6.52
N GLY A 134 10.90 -0.23 -7.71
CA GLY A 134 12.06 -0.29 -8.62
C GLY A 134 12.30 -1.65 -9.27
N THR A 135 11.41 -2.62 -9.03
CA THR A 135 11.43 -3.90 -9.77
C THR A 135 11.02 -3.71 -11.22
N ALA A 136 11.32 -4.67 -12.07
CA ALA A 136 10.93 -4.62 -13.48
C ALA A 136 9.40 -4.49 -13.67
N ASP A 137 8.61 -5.08 -12.77
CA ASP A 137 7.14 -5.00 -12.82
C ASP A 137 6.63 -3.63 -12.36
N GLY A 138 7.22 -3.04 -11.32
CA GLY A 138 6.93 -1.65 -10.93
C GLY A 138 7.28 -0.66 -12.04
N ALA A 139 8.40 -0.84 -12.71
CA ALA A 139 8.81 -0.02 -13.84
C ALA A 139 7.87 -0.16 -15.04
N LYS A 140 7.39 -1.37 -15.35
CA LYS A 140 6.38 -1.60 -16.42
C LYS A 140 5.09 -0.83 -16.14
N GLY A 141 4.57 -0.88 -14.91
CA GLY A 141 3.37 -0.14 -14.51
C GLY A 141 3.52 1.36 -14.71
N ILE A 142 4.66 1.95 -14.34
CA ILE A 142 4.95 3.37 -14.58
C ILE A 142 4.99 3.68 -16.08
N VAL A 143 5.65 2.85 -16.86
CA VAL A 143 5.77 3.06 -18.33
C VAL A 143 4.39 3.02 -18.98
N GLU A 144 3.50 2.11 -18.59
CA GLU A 144 2.14 2.04 -19.10
C GLU A 144 1.33 3.28 -18.74
N ILE A 145 1.38 3.71 -17.46
CA ILE A 145 0.73 4.95 -17.00
C ILE A 145 1.26 6.16 -17.77
N MET A 146 2.57 6.25 -18.00
CA MET A 146 3.19 7.33 -18.74
C MET A 146 2.79 7.32 -20.21
N LYS A 147 2.71 6.13 -20.85
CA LYS A 147 2.22 5.99 -22.24
C LYS A 147 0.76 6.43 -22.37
N GLU A 148 -0.09 5.97 -21.44
CA GLU A 148 -1.50 6.36 -21.42
C GLU A 148 -1.67 7.86 -21.19
N ALA A 149 -0.94 8.42 -20.23
CA ALA A 149 -0.94 9.85 -19.95
C ALA A 149 -0.47 10.68 -21.16
N TYR A 150 0.53 10.19 -21.90
CA TYR A 150 1.05 10.89 -23.07
C TYR A 150 0.10 10.82 -24.27
N SER A 151 -0.61 9.72 -24.45
CA SER A 151 -1.55 9.52 -25.57
C SER A 151 -2.82 10.37 -25.46
N ASP A 152 -3.23 10.70 -24.23
CA ASP A 152 -4.42 11.53 -23.95
C ASP A 152 -3.99 12.96 -23.60
N LYS A 153 -4.41 13.93 -24.43
CA LYS A 153 -4.06 15.35 -24.26
C LYS A 153 -4.50 15.93 -22.90
N THR A 154 -5.62 15.48 -22.37
CA THR A 154 -6.15 15.94 -21.07
C THR A 154 -5.36 15.37 -19.91
N LYS A 155 -5.07 14.07 -19.97
CA LYS A 155 -4.23 13.39 -18.97
C LYS A 155 -2.81 13.94 -18.99
N ARG A 156 -2.23 14.13 -20.17
CA ARG A 156 -0.91 14.73 -20.34
C ARG A 156 -0.81 16.10 -19.68
N ARG A 157 -1.76 17.00 -19.95
CA ARG A 157 -1.80 18.33 -19.34
C ARG A 157 -1.94 18.26 -17.82
N PHE A 158 -2.72 17.34 -17.31
CA PHE A 158 -2.85 17.11 -15.87
C PHE A 158 -1.51 16.68 -15.23
N PHE A 159 -0.80 15.74 -15.85
CA PHE A 159 0.53 15.30 -15.38
C PHE A 159 1.56 16.42 -15.44
N GLU A 160 1.61 17.19 -16.53
CA GLU A 160 2.49 18.35 -16.66
C GLU A 160 2.24 19.37 -15.54
N GLN A 161 0.98 19.69 -15.26
CA GLN A 161 0.62 20.58 -14.15
C GLN A 161 0.97 20.01 -12.77
N MET A 162 0.87 18.71 -12.57
CA MET A 162 1.31 18.06 -11.33
C MET A 162 2.82 18.18 -11.16
N LEU A 163 3.60 17.88 -12.18
CA LEU A 163 5.06 17.96 -12.15
C LEU A 163 5.55 19.38 -11.91
N GLU A 164 4.91 20.37 -12.52
CA GLU A 164 5.19 21.79 -12.29
C GLU A 164 4.91 22.20 -10.85
N LYS A 165 3.76 21.76 -10.29
CA LYS A 165 3.39 22.04 -8.87
C LYS A 165 4.21 21.27 -7.85
N ALA A 166 4.81 20.15 -8.24
CA ALA A 166 5.67 19.36 -7.36
C ALA A 166 7.06 20.00 -7.13
N ASP A 167 7.29 21.21 -7.64
CA ASP A 167 8.56 21.95 -7.51
C ASP A 167 9.81 21.18 -8.00
N LEU A 168 9.61 20.32 -8.99
CA LEU A 168 10.67 19.53 -9.61
C LEU A 168 11.31 20.21 -10.83
N ASN A 169 10.90 21.44 -11.15
CA ASN A 169 11.30 22.18 -12.37
C ASN A 169 11.08 21.40 -13.68
N ILE A 170 10.12 20.49 -13.70
CA ILE A 170 9.78 19.69 -14.88
C ILE A 170 8.63 20.38 -15.60
N VAL A 171 8.91 20.92 -16.78
CA VAL A 171 7.93 21.66 -17.61
C VAL A 171 7.23 20.78 -18.65
N GLY A 172 7.64 19.52 -18.80
CA GLY A 172 7.03 18.56 -19.70
C GLY A 172 7.78 17.23 -19.73
N PHE A 173 7.17 16.23 -20.32
CA PHE A 173 7.77 14.91 -20.48
C PHE A 173 7.39 14.31 -21.84
N ARG A 174 8.21 13.40 -22.32
CA ARG A 174 7.90 12.55 -23.47
C ARG A 174 8.41 11.14 -23.21
N PRO A 175 7.66 10.10 -23.56
CA PRO A 175 8.17 8.74 -23.54
C PRO A 175 9.21 8.59 -24.66
N VAL A 176 10.36 7.98 -24.32
CA VAL A 176 11.36 7.55 -25.28
C VAL A 176 11.35 6.04 -25.27
N VAL A 177 11.01 5.43 -26.40
CA VAL A 177 11.12 3.98 -26.57
C VAL A 177 12.50 3.70 -27.14
N GLU A 178 13.35 3.11 -26.35
CA GLU A 178 14.66 2.62 -26.81
C GLU A 178 14.55 1.11 -27.01
N ASP A 179 14.88 0.64 -28.21
CA ASP A 179 15.08 -0.79 -28.46
C ASP A 179 16.38 -1.21 -27.76
N ARG A 180 16.26 -1.69 -26.53
CA ARG A 180 17.42 -2.28 -25.85
C ARG A 180 17.73 -3.62 -26.46
N ILE A 181 18.88 -3.72 -27.13
CA ILE A 181 19.46 -4.99 -27.52
C ILE A 181 19.87 -5.69 -26.22
N VAL A 182 19.07 -6.67 -25.77
CA VAL A 182 19.41 -7.49 -24.62
C VAL A 182 20.69 -8.26 -24.96
N PRO A 183 21.77 -8.12 -24.19
CA PRO A 183 23.03 -8.83 -24.46
C PRO A 183 22.80 -10.32 -24.62
N VAL A 184 23.49 -10.94 -25.59
CA VAL A 184 23.35 -12.39 -25.89
C VAL A 184 23.53 -13.27 -24.65
N ALA A 185 24.46 -12.92 -23.77
CA ALA A 185 24.68 -13.61 -22.51
C ALA A 185 23.45 -13.60 -21.58
N TYR A 186 22.65 -12.52 -21.58
CA TYR A 186 21.44 -12.43 -20.79
C TYR A 186 20.29 -13.25 -21.41
N ARG A 187 20.22 -13.31 -22.74
CA ARG A 187 19.24 -14.17 -23.44
C ARG A 187 19.51 -15.65 -23.21
N GLU A 188 20.79 -16.07 -23.15
CA GLU A 188 21.16 -17.44 -22.85
C GLU A 188 20.87 -17.82 -21.39
N HIS A 189 21.01 -16.88 -20.45
CA HIS A 189 20.67 -17.09 -19.04
C HIS A 189 19.18 -17.31 -18.86
N ILE A 190 18.35 -16.49 -19.48
CA ILE A 190 16.88 -16.59 -19.47
C ILE A 190 16.40 -17.92 -20.07
N LYS A 191 17.05 -18.42 -21.13
CA LYS A 191 16.70 -19.71 -21.75
C LYS A 191 17.00 -20.91 -20.84
N ASN A 192 17.94 -20.77 -19.93
CA ASN A 192 18.39 -21.86 -19.03
C ASN A 192 17.65 -21.86 -17.68
N GLU A 193 16.89 -20.83 -17.35
CA GLU A 193 16.04 -20.81 -16.16
C GLU A 193 14.67 -21.45 -16.44
N SER A 194 14.08 -22.06 -15.39
CA SER A 194 12.74 -22.66 -15.43
C SER A 194 11.63 -21.59 -15.48
N ILE A 195 11.75 -20.67 -16.43
CA ILE A 195 10.75 -19.61 -16.65
C ILE A 195 9.67 -20.14 -17.61
N PRO A 196 8.39 -19.96 -17.30
CA PRO A 196 7.30 -20.35 -18.21
C PRO A 196 7.45 -19.74 -19.60
N ASP A 197 7.16 -20.52 -20.63
CA ASP A 197 7.43 -20.13 -22.03
C ASP A 197 6.66 -18.89 -22.48
N ASN A 198 5.47 -18.63 -21.90
CA ASN A 198 4.69 -17.43 -22.13
C ASN A 198 5.39 -16.13 -21.64
N ILE A 199 6.30 -16.24 -20.69
CA ILE A 199 7.11 -15.11 -20.21
C ILE A 199 8.38 -14.94 -21.03
N LYS A 200 8.91 -16.04 -21.58
CA LYS A 200 10.11 -16.00 -22.44
C LYS A 200 9.87 -15.31 -23.80
N GLU A 201 8.61 -15.31 -24.26
CA GLU A 201 8.24 -14.68 -25.55
C GLU A 201 8.07 -13.15 -25.42
N GLU A 202 7.92 -12.63 -24.20
CA GLU A 202 7.76 -11.19 -23.92
C GLU A 202 9.09 -10.47 -23.59
N LEU A 203 10.20 -11.22 -23.44
CA LEU A 203 11.54 -10.72 -23.13
C LEU A 203 12.46 -10.75 -24.36
#